data_9f5c8ee33a154f47654f1bd0ea0e3c68
#
_entry.id   9f5c8ee33a154f47654f1bd0ea0e3c68
#
_cell.length_a   1.000
_cell.length_b   1.000
_cell.length_c   1.000
_cell.angle_alpha   90.00
_cell.angle_beta   90.00
_cell.angle_gamma   90.00
#
_symmetry.space_group_name_H-M   'P 1'
#
loop_
_entity.id
_entity.type
_entity.pdbx_description
1 polymer ?
#
loop_
_entity_poly.entity_id
_entity_poly.type
_entity_poly.pdbx_seq_one_letter_code
_entity_poly.pdbx_strand_id
1 'polypeptide(L)'
;GGSLLAQLLGGIMGDAYAQGYGLLTTQPLGIVNSDQSSQRGGINLGYRNFGEIEFYGADVSTEYAATENVSLFANYSWLSQNYFEKSDLGEGEAGTRQYSLNTPKHRVKAGLTYYPSKGFSGGLSMRYQNSFTAQQGWYSGFVPKRTVWDAHVGYKFSKKTHLNLNISNLMGKRYRVYNGMPEIGTSAVAALRYNF
;
A
#
# COMPACT_ATOMS: atom_id res chain seq x y z
N GLY A 1 -8.48 -16.06 -29.69
CA GLY A 1 -8.85 -16.73 -28.43
C GLY A 1 -9.86 -15.96 -27.57
N GLY A 2 -9.87 -14.61 -27.62
CA GLY A 2 -10.77 -13.80 -26.82
C GLY A 2 -12.25 -13.85 -27.17
N SER A 3 -12.57 -14.15 -28.44
CA SER A 3 -13.96 -14.13 -28.90
C SER A 3 -14.80 -15.32 -28.37
N LEU A 4 -14.18 -16.46 -28.13
CA LEU A 4 -14.87 -17.68 -27.68
C LEU A 4 -15.24 -17.60 -26.19
N LEU A 5 -14.37 -17.03 -25.39
CA LEU A 5 -14.63 -16.77 -23.96
C LEU A 5 -15.72 -15.71 -23.78
N ALA A 6 -15.69 -14.65 -24.59
CA ALA A 6 -16.70 -13.59 -24.58
C ALA A 6 -18.08 -14.11 -25.01
N GLN A 7 -18.14 -14.99 -25.99
CA GLN A 7 -19.39 -15.64 -26.45
C GLN A 7 -19.94 -16.62 -25.40
N LEU A 8 -19.09 -17.41 -24.77
CA LEU A 8 -19.49 -18.33 -23.69
C LEU A 8 -20.02 -17.58 -22.46
N LEU A 9 -19.36 -16.53 -22.06
CA LEU A 9 -19.75 -15.72 -20.90
C LEU A 9 -20.98 -14.83 -21.19
N GLY A 10 -21.11 -14.30 -22.42
CA GLY A 10 -22.30 -13.56 -22.87
C GLY A 10 -23.56 -14.40 -22.86
N GLY A 11 -23.45 -15.69 -23.26
CA GLY A 11 -24.58 -16.64 -23.21
C GLY A 11 -25.03 -17.03 -21.80
N ILE A 12 -24.13 -16.93 -20.80
CA ILE A 12 -24.41 -17.34 -19.42
C ILE A 12 -24.82 -16.15 -18.54
N MET A 13 -24.29 -14.96 -18.78
CA MET A 13 -24.35 -13.84 -17.84
C MET A 13 -25.01 -12.56 -18.41
N GLY A 14 -25.44 -12.56 -19.69
CA GLY A 14 -26.11 -11.46 -20.36
C GLY A 14 -25.18 -10.34 -20.87
N ASP A 15 -25.71 -9.52 -21.79
CA ASP A 15 -24.95 -8.55 -22.58
C ASP A 15 -24.21 -7.45 -21.79
N ALA A 16 -24.73 -7.06 -20.64
CA ALA A 16 -24.07 -6.06 -19.79
C ALA A 16 -22.76 -6.58 -19.19
N TYR A 17 -22.70 -7.86 -18.88
CA TYR A 17 -21.47 -8.54 -18.42
C TYR A 17 -20.50 -8.78 -19.59
N ALA A 18 -21.01 -9.08 -20.78
CA ALA A 18 -20.18 -9.27 -21.97
C ALA A 18 -19.39 -8.00 -22.35
N GLN A 19 -19.97 -6.82 -22.18
CA GLN A 19 -19.29 -5.54 -22.40
C GLN A 19 -18.20 -5.26 -21.35
N GLY A 20 -18.44 -5.57 -20.09
CA GLY A 20 -17.43 -5.47 -19.01
C GLY A 20 -16.27 -6.45 -19.21
N TYR A 21 -16.57 -7.67 -19.65
CA TYR A 21 -15.56 -8.68 -19.97
C TYR A 21 -14.83 -8.42 -21.28
N GLY A 22 -15.45 -7.74 -22.25
CA GLY A 22 -14.77 -7.29 -23.47
C GLY A 22 -13.56 -6.40 -23.17
N LEU A 23 -13.65 -5.53 -22.17
CA LEU A 23 -12.54 -4.74 -21.66
C LEU A 23 -11.46 -5.58 -20.97
N LEU A 24 -11.84 -6.69 -20.34
CA LEU A 24 -10.91 -7.60 -19.67
C LEU A 24 -10.18 -8.53 -20.68
N THR A 25 -10.84 -8.87 -21.80
CA THR A 25 -10.25 -9.76 -22.84
C THR A 25 -9.29 -9.02 -23.78
N THR A 26 -9.32 -7.67 -23.83
CA THR A 26 -8.29 -6.88 -24.51
C THR A 26 -6.96 -6.84 -23.75
N GLN A 27 -6.98 -7.28 -22.50
CA GLN A 27 -5.81 -7.42 -21.65
C GLN A 27 -5.47 -8.92 -21.52
N PRO A 28 -4.32 -9.43 -22.02
CA PRO A 28 -3.94 -10.81 -21.76
C PRO A 28 -3.74 -11.01 -20.27
N LEU A 29 -4.66 -11.68 -19.63
CA LEU A 29 -4.66 -12.00 -18.21
C LEU A 29 -3.73 -13.17 -17.89
N GLY A 30 -3.20 -13.81 -18.92
CA GLY A 30 -2.33 -14.96 -18.82
C GLY A 30 -2.09 -15.60 -20.20
N ILE A 31 -1.22 -16.58 -20.23
CA ILE A 31 -0.98 -17.44 -21.40
C ILE A 31 -1.74 -18.72 -21.16
N VAL A 32 -2.63 -19.08 -22.10
CA VAL A 32 -3.25 -20.41 -22.13
C VAL A 32 -2.22 -21.35 -22.73
N ASN A 33 -1.74 -22.32 -21.97
CA ASN A 33 -0.86 -23.36 -22.48
C ASN A 33 -1.67 -24.29 -23.38
N SER A 34 -1.19 -24.54 -24.62
CA SER A 34 -1.81 -25.43 -25.58
C SER A 34 -1.77 -26.91 -25.15
N ASP A 35 -0.92 -27.26 -24.19
CA ASP A 35 -0.75 -28.61 -23.65
C ASP A 35 -1.76 -29.01 -22.57
N GLN A 36 -2.80 -28.23 -22.39
CA GLN A 36 -3.85 -28.60 -21.43
C GLN A 36 -4.73 -29.72 -22.00
N SER A 37 -4.26 -30.93 -21.86
CA SER A 37 -5.03 -32.14 -22.09
C SER A 37 -6.04 -32.45 -20.97
N SER A 38 -6.60 -31.44 -20.30
CA SER A 38 -7.65 -31.68 -19.32
C SER A 38 -8.94 -32.03 -20.07
N GLN A 39 -9.31 -33.29 -20.04
CA GLN A 39 -10.58 -33.84 -20.59
C GLN A 39 -11.85 -33.20 -19.99
N ARG A 40 -11.74 -32.18 -19.15
CA ARG A 40 -12.84 -31.54 -18.41
C ARG A 40 -12.96 -30.01 -18.62
N GLY A 41 -12.39 -29.44 -19.67
CA GLY A 41 -12.67 -28.04 -20.03
C GLY A 41 -12.43 -27.00 -18.93
N GLY A 42 -11.45 -27.18 -18.06
CA GLY A 42 -11.09 -26.26 -17.00
C GLY A 42 -10.05 -25.22 -17.45
N ILE A 43 -10.11 -24.02 -16.92
CA ILE A 43 -9.05 -23.02 -17.06
C ILE A 43 -8.08 -23.21 -15.91
N ASN A 44 -6.84 -23.63 -16.19
CA ASN A 44 -5.78 -23.70 -15.21
C ASN A 44 -5.05 -22.36 -15.17
N LEU A 45 -5.08 -21.70 -14.02
CA LEU A 45 -4.33 -20.47 -13.76
C LEU A 45 -3.06 -20.84 -13.01
N GLY A 46 -1.92 -20.44 -13.55
CA GLY A 46 -0.62 -20.65 -12.94
C GLY A 46 0.17 -19.35 -12.83
N TYR A 47 1.10 -19.29 -11.89
CA TYR A 47 2.08 -18.22 -11.82
C TYR A 47 3.24 -18.53 -12.75
N ARG A 48 3.69 -17.51 -13.47
CA ARG A 48 4.86 -17.58 -14.34
C ARG A 48 5.83 -16.46 -14.00
N ASN A 49 7.12 -16.75 -14.02
CA ASN A 49 8.15 -15.71 -13.96
C ASN A 49 8.21 -15.01 -15.32
N PHE A 50 8.13 -13.67 -15.29
CA PHE A 50 8.12 -12.85 -16.50
C PHE A 50 9.48 -12.26 -16.87
N GLY A 51 10.52 -12.52 -16.11
CA GLY A 51 11.86 -12.01 -16.36
C GLY A 51 12.55 -11.51 -15.10
N GLU A 52 13.67 -10.85 -15.28
CA GLU A 52 14.49 -10.25 -14.25
C GLU A 52 14.32 -8.74 -14.26
N ILE A 53 14.21 -8.13 -13.08
CA ILE A 53 14.01 -6.70 -12.91
C ILE A 53 15.02 -6.20 -11.91
N GLU A 54 15.72 -5.14 -12.28
CA GLU A 54 16.66 -4.47 -11.40
C GLU A 54 16.09 -3.14 -10.91
N PHE A 55 16.16 -2.92 -9.61
CA PHE A 55 15.86 -1.62 -9.02
C PHE A 55 16.75 -1.37 -7.81
N TYR A 56 17.01 -0.10 -7.55
CA TYR A 56 17.86 0.34 -6.46
C TYR A 56 17.05 1.13 -5.45
N GLY A 57 17.43 1.04 -4.19
CA GLY A 57 16.78 1.78 -3.11
C GLY A 57 17.79 2.21 -2.06
N ALA A 58 17.40 3.23 -1.31
CA ALA A 58 18.15 3.70 -0.16
C ALA A 58 17.21 4.05 0.98
N ASP A 59 17.56 3.63 2.18
CA ASP A 59 16.89 3.97 3.42
C ASP A 59 17.87 4.69 4.33
N VAL A 60 17.47 5.87 4.80
CA VAL A 60 18.23 6.65 5.78
C VAL A 60 17.37 6.83 7.01
N SER A 61 17.92 6.52 8.17
CA SER A 61 17.26 6.68 9.46
C SER A 61 18.18 7.43 10.41
N THR A 62 17.61 8.41 11.11
CA THR A 62 18.32 9.16 12.14
C THR A 62 17.44 9.35 13.35
N GLU A 63 18.07 9.32 14.51
CA GLU A 63 17.48 9.68 15.77
C GLU A 63 18.44 10.61 16.52
N TYR A 64 17.91 11.68 17.08
CA TYR A 64 18.68 12.68 17.79
C TYR A 64 18.03 13.01 19.14
N ALA A 65 18.73 12.72 20.21
CA ALA A 65 18.37 13.12 21.57
C ALA A 65 18.73 14.60 21.76
N ALA A 66 17.76 15.50 21.56
CA ALA A 66 17.97 16.94 21.71
C ALA A 66 18.16 17.33 23.17
N THR A 67 17.48 16.62 24.08
CA THR A 67 17.65 16.73 25.53
C THR A 67 17.42 15.36 26.16
N GLU A 68 17.60 15.25 27.51
CA GLU A 68 17.28 14.01 28.23
C GLU A 68 15.82 13.54 28.06
N ASN A 69 14.91 14.44 27.71
CA ASN A 69 13.48 14.18 27.60
C ASN A 69 12.92 14.39 26.20
N VAL A 70 13.70 14.90 25.26
CA VAL A 70 13.25 15.22 23.90
C VAL A 70 14.08 14.46 22.88
N SER A 71 13.42 13.62 22.09
CA SER A 71 14.01 12.93 20.96
C SER A 71 13.34 13.36 19.67
N LEU A 72 14.12 13.52 18.61
CA LEU A 72 13.71 13.76 17.25
C LEU A 72 14.08 12.52 16.42
N PHE A 73 13.24 12.14 15.50
CA PHE A 73 13.56 11.09 14.52
C PHE A 73 13.16 11.50 13.11
N ALA A 74 13.92 11.04 12.14
CA ALA A 74 13.57 11.17 10.73
C ALA A 74 14.04 9.93 9.95
N ASN A 75 13.15 9.39 9.13
CA ASN A 75 13.42 8.28 8.25
C ASN A 75 13.01 8.66 6.83
N TYR A 76 13.87 8.38 5.88
CA TYR A 76 13.61 8.59 4.47
C TYR A 76 13.90 7.31 3.69
N SER A 77 12.93 6.89 2.88
CA SER A 77 13.07 5.75 1.97
C SER A 77 12.92 6.24 0.53
N TRP A 78 13.84 5.82 -0.30
CA TRP A 78 13.83 6.11 -1.73
C TRP A 78 13.97 4.82 -2.54
N LEU A 79 13.25 4.79 -3.67
CA LEU A 79 13.31 3.71 -4.65
C LEU A 79 13.52 4.32 -6.04
N SER A 80 14.43 3.75 -6.83
CA SER A 80 14.78 4.24 -8.17
C SER A 80 13.57 4.22 -9.11
N GLN A 81 12.78 3.16 -9.04
CA GLN A 81 11.54 3.01 -9.78
C GLN A 81 10.51 2.23 -8.94
N ASN A 82 9.23 2.49 -9.19
CA ASN A 82 8.12 1.80 -8.52
C ASN A 82 7.19 1.10 -9.50
N TYR A 83 7.59 1.04 -10.74
CA TYR A 83 6.97 0.28 -11.82
C TYR A 83 8.08 -0.26 -12.74
N PHE A 84 7.74 -1.24 -13.53
CA PHE A 84 8.56 -1.73 -14.63
C PHE A 84 7.71 -1.82 -15.88
N GLU A 85 8.37 -1.60 -17.01
CA GLU A 85 7.76 -1.69 -18.33
C GLU A 85 7.97 -3.09 -18.91
N LYS A 86 7.18 -3.41 -19.90
CA LYS A 86 7.29 -4.71 -20.53
C LYS A 86 8.61 -4.92 -21.28
N SER A 87 9.22 -3.85 -21.75
CA SER A 87 10.56 -3.88 -22.37
C SER A 87 11.62 -4.43 -21.42
N ASP A 88 11.43 -4.27 -20.10
CA ASP A 88 12.33 -4.79 -19.07
C ASP A 88 12.17 -6.32 -18.88
N LEU A 89 11.15 -6.92 -19.48
CA LEU A 89 10.77 -8.32 -19.30
C LEU A 89 11.24 -9.27 -20.43
N GLY A 90 12.03 -8.76 -21.38
CA GLY A 90 12.57 -9.53 -22.50
C GLY A 90 11.61 -9.68 -23.70
N GLU A 91 12.15 -10.23 -24.79
CA GLU A 91 11.46 -10.34 -26.07
C GLU A 91 10.24 -11.27 -26.03
N GLY A 92 9.16 -10.88 -26.67
CA GLY A 92 8.07 -11.77 -27.05
C GLY A 92 6.65 -11.31 -26.85
N GLU A 93 6.41 -10.22 -26.17
CA GLU A 93 5.02 -9.74 -25.99
C GLU A 93 4.88 -8.22 -26.24
N ALA A 94 4.37 -7.83 -27.39
CA ALA A 94 4.12 -6.43 -27.73
C ALA A 94 2.98 -5.83 -26.90
N GLY A 95 3.27 -4.78 -26.12
CA GLY A 95 2.26 -4.01 -25.37
C GLY A 95 2.86 -3.12 -24.30
N THR A 96 2.35 -1.91 -24.18
CA THR A 96 2.69 -0.90 -23.19
C THR A 96 2.12 -1.26 -21.82
N ARG A 97 2.57 -2.33 -21.17
CA ARG A 97 2.13 -2.65 -19.83
C ARG A 97 3.16 -2.22 -18.81
N GLN A 98 2.68 -1.45 -17.86
CA GLN A 98 3.42 -1.12 -16.66
C GLN A 98 2.93 -2.02 -15.52
N TYR A 99 3.85 -2.66 -14.84
CA TYR A 99 3.57 -3.42 -13.63
C TYR A 99 4.03 -2.59 -12.43
N SER A 100 3.15 -2.42 -11.46
CA SER A 100 3.46 -1.66 -10.27
C SER A 100 4.10 -2.52 -9.19
N LEU A 101 5.13 -2.00 -8.54
CA LEU A 101 5.70 -2.58 -7.32
C LEU A 101 4.84 -2.31 -6.08
N ASN A 102 3.68 -1.64 -6.25
CA ASN A 102 2.74 -1.33 -5.17
C ASN A 102 3.35 -0.52 -4.02
N THR A 103 4.35 0.27 -4.33
CA THR A 103 5.06 1.09 -3.34
C THR A 103 5.37 2.48 -3.92
N PRO A 104 5.32 3.55 -3.11
CA PRO A 104 5.73 4.87 -3.57
C PRO A 104 7.25 4.97 -3.69
N LYS A 105 7.74 5.82 -4.60
CA LYS A 105 9.18 6.09 -4.76
C LYS A 105 9.80 6.77 -3.54
N HIS A 106 9.05 7.62 -2.88
CA HIS A 106 9.53 8.39 -1.74
C HIS A 106 8.61 8.23 -0.56
N ARG A 107 9.17 7.91 0.59
CA ARG A 107 8.50 7.89 1.89
C ARG A 107 9.33 8.66 2.90
N VAL A 108 8.65 9.48 3.68
CA VAL A 108 9.27 10.21 4.79
C VAL A 108 8.47 9.91 6.05
N LYS A 109 9.15 9.68 7.14
CA LYS A 109 8.56 9.62 8.47
C LYS A 109 9.43 10.46 9.38
N ALA A 110 8.84 11.45 10.06
CA ALA A 110 9.56 12.29 11.00
C ALA A 110 8.68 12.57 12.21
N GLY A 111 9.31 12.87 13.34
CA GLY A 111 8.57 13.22 14.54
C GLY A 111 9.47 13.64 15.66
N LEU A 112 8.78 14.08 16.71
CA LEU A 112 9.39 14.41 17.98
C LEU A 112 8.62 13.69 19.10
N THR A 113 9.34 13.34 20.15
CA THR A 113 8.78 12.82 21.38
C THR A 113 9.34 13.58 22.57
N TYR A 114 8.45 13.87 23.51
CA TYR A 114 8.80 14.42 24.82
C TYR A 114 8.37 13.41 25.88
N TYR A 115 9.33 12.88 26.62
CA TYR A 115 9.08 11.80 27.58
C TYR A 115 9.81 12.04 28.92
N PRO A 116 9.30 12.93 29.77
CA PRO A 116 9.89 13.17 31.08
C PRO A 116 9.60 12.02 32.05
N SER A 117 10.36 11.98 33.15
CA SER A 117 10.20 10.95 34.19
C SER A 117 8.85 11.03 34.90
N LYS A 118 8.22 12.22 35.01
CA LYS A 118 6.93 12.50 35.66
C LYS A 118 6.14 13.54 34.84
N GLY A 119 4.82 13.52 35.00
CA GLY A 119 3.93 14.52 34.42
C GLY A 119 3.55 14.21 32.98
N PHE A 120 3.45 15.26 32.19
CA PHE A 120 3.05 15.15 30.77
C PHE A 120 4.16 14.56 29.92
N SER A 121 3.76 13.66 29.02
CA SER A 121 4.55 13.18 27.91
C SER A 121 3.74 13.37 26.63
N GLY A 122 4.41 13.44 25.49
CA GLY A 122 3.70 13.56 24.23
C GLY A 122 4.62 13.42 23.04
N GLY A 123 4.03 13.33 21.87
CA GLY A 123 4.76 13.32 20.63
C GLY A 123 3.86 13.61 19.45
N LEU A 124 4.50 14.08 18.40
CA LEU A 124 3.89 14.38 17.12
C LEU A 124 4.74 13.70 16.05
N SER A 125 4.10 12.97 15.15
CA SER A 125 4.77 12.35 14.02
C SER A 125 4.04 12.63 12.72
N MET A 126 4.80 12.72 11.66
CA MET A 126 4.34 12.91 10.30
C MET A 126 4.79 11.75 9.43
N ARG A 127 3.91 11.26 8.57
CA ARG A 127 4.19 10.27 7.55
C ARG A 127 3.78 10.81 6.19
N TYR A 128 4.73 10.91 5.30
CA TYR A 128 4.51 11.33 3.92
C TYR A 128 4.82 10.18 2.96
N GLN A 129 4.06 10.09 1.89
CA GLN A 129 4.36 9.24 0.74
C GLN A 129 3.96 9.90 -0.56
N ASN A 130 4.71 9.62 -1.61
CA ASN A 130 4.32 9.97 -2.98
C ASN A 130 3.10 9.17 -3.45
N SER A 131 2.47 9.68 -4.50
CA SER A 131 1.49 8.90 -5.26
C SER A 131 2.15 7.73 -5.98
N PHE A 132 1.39 6.68 -6.18
CA PHE A 132 1.81 5.51 -6.95
C PHE A 132 0.58 4.78 -7.50
N THR A 133 0.78 3.92 -8.48
CA THR A 133 -0.25 3.01 -8.95
C THR A 133 -0.16 1.72 -8.14
N ALA A 134 -1.27 1.28 -7.55
CA ALA A 134 -1.39 -0.01 -6.90
C ALA A 134 -2.10 -0.99 -7.83
N GLN A 135 -1.56 -2.19 -7.94
CA GLN A 135 -2.12 -3.26 -8.74
C GLN A 135 -2.23 -4.52 -7.90
N GLN A 136 -3.45 -5.03 -7.75
CA GLN A 136 -3.74 -6.28 -7.03
C GLN A 136 -4.57 -7.18 -7.93
N GLY A 137 -3.93 -8.14 -8.55
CA GLY A 137 -4.58 -9.02 -9.53
C GLY A 137 -5.22 -8.21 -10.67
N TRP A 138 -6.53 -8.21 -10.73
CA TRP A 138 -7.34 -7.51 -11.74
C TRP A 138 -7.55 -6.03 -11.46
N TYR A 139 -7.33 -5.59 -10.23
CA TYR A 139 -7.57 -4.23 -9.80
C TYR A 139 -6.30 -3.40 -9.92
N SER A 140 -6.36 -2.36 -10.73
CA SER A 140 -5.34 -1.33 -10.81
C SER A 140 -5.96 0.00 -10.44
N GLY A 141 -5.24 0.81 -9.69
CA GLY A 141 -5.73 2.12 -9.35
C GLY A 141 -4.69 3.05 -8.76
N PHE A 142 -4.97 4.32 -8.90
CA PHE A 142 -4.09 5.38 -8.44
C PHE A 142 -4.26 5.63 -6.95
N VAL A 143 -3.15 5.56 -6.21
CA VAL A 143 -3.06 5.95 -4.80
C VAL A 143 -2.45 7.34 -4.74
N PRO A 144 -3.19 8.37 -4.31
CA PRO A 144 -2.69 9.74 -4.26
C PRO A 144 -1.60 9.91 -3.19
N LYS A 145 -0.73 10.89 -3.41
CA LYS A 145 0.20 11.33 -2.36
C LYS A 145 -0.57 11.73 -1.10
N ARG A 146 0.02 11.45 0.05
CA ARG A 146 -0.60 11.78 1.33
C ARG A 146 0.41 12.15 2.38
N THR A 147 -0.02 13.02 3.30
CA THR A 147 0.65 13.32 4.55
C THR A 147 -0.33 13.04 5.68
N VAL A 148 0.08 12.23 6.63
CA VAL A 148 -0.70 11.85 7.80
C VAL A 148 0.05 12.30 9.05
N TRP A 149 -0.66 12.96 9.96
CA TRP A 149 -0.13 13.38 11.23
C TRP A 149 -0.75 12.55 12.34
N ASP A 150 0.08 12.05 13.22
CA ASP A 150 -0.34 11.29 14.40
C ASP A 150 0.22 11.98 15.64
N ALA A 151 -0.58 12.01 16.71
CA ALA A 151 -0.18 12.60 17.97
C ALA A 151 -0.44 11.63 19.12
N HIS A 152 0.38 11.70 20.15
CA HIS A 152 0.09 11.04 21.41
C HIS A 152 0.34 12.00 22.58
N VAL A 153 -0.47 11.87 23.61
CA VAL A 153 -0.34 12.61 24.86
C VAL A 153 -0.50 11.60 25.99
N GLY A 154 0.41 11.66 26.94
CA GLY A 154 0.35 10.83 28.13
C GLY A 154 0.47 11.68 29.38
N TYR A 155 -0.09 11.20 30.48
CA TYR A 155 0.08 11.78 31.80
C TYR A 155 0.34 10.71 32.84
N LYS A 156 1.45 10.86 33.56
CA LYS A 156 1.81 10.01 34.69
C LYS A 156 1.36 10.65 36.01
N PHE A 157 0.21 10.19 36.51
CA PHE A 157 -0.31 10.66 37.80
C PHE A 157 0.56 10.17 38.97
N SER A 158 1.02 8.92 38.88
CA SER A 158 1.86 8.29 39.87
C SER A 158 2.73 7.21 39.21
N LYS A 159 3.58 6.55 40.04
CA LYS A 159 4.34 5.38 39.53
C LYS A 159 3.43 4.22 39.09
N LYS A 160 2.18 4.20 39.56
CA LYS A 160 1.23 3.12 39.26
C LYS A 160 0.16 3.50 38.25
N THR A 161 -0.10 4.79 38.04
CA THR A 161 -1.26 5.25 37.24
C THR A 161 -0.82 6.11 36.05
N HIS A 162 -1.12 5.69 34.84
CA HIS A 162 -0.80 6.38 33.60
C HIS A 162 -2.04 6.47 32.71
N LEU A 163 -2.29 7.65 32.15
CA LEU A 163 -3.29 7.89 31.10
C LEU A 163 -2.54 8.16 29.79
N ASN A 164 -2.98 7.54 28.69
CA ASN A 164 -2.47 7.80 27.36
C ASN A 164 -3.64 8.05 26.39
N LEU A 165 -3.49 9.04 25.55
CA LEU A 165 -4.37 9.34 24.43
C LEU A 165 -3.53 9.28 23.14
N ASN A 166 -3.93 8.42 22.21
CA ASN A 166 -3.30 8.30 20.92
C ASN A 166 -4.31 8.73 19.86
N ILE A 167 -3.91 9.65 18.99
CA ILE A 167 -4.73 10.18 17.90
C ILE A 167 -4.00 9.88 16.59
N SER A 168 -4.60 9.07 15.75
CA SER A 168 -4.11 8.82 14.39
C SER A 168 -4.88 9.65 13.40
N ASN A 169 -4.19 10.14 12.36
CA ASN A 169 -4.72 11.04 11.35
C ASN A 169 -5.37 12.30 11.96
N LEU A 170 -4.58 13.03 12.74
CA LEU A 170 -4.97 14.23 13.48
C LEU A 170 -5.66 15.28 12.60
N MET A 171 -5.24 15.43 11.34
CA MET A 171 -5.81 16.41 10.39
C MET A 171 -7.16 15.98 9.79
N GLY A 172 -7.63 14.77 10.07
CA GLY A 172 -8.94 14.28 9.63
C GLY A 172 -9.11 14.02 8.14
N LYS A 173 -8.04 14.15 7.36
CA LYS A 173 -8.11 13.93 5.92
C LYS A 173 -8.28 12.44 5.61
N ARG A 174 -9.46 12.05 5.13
CA ARG A 174 -9.73 10.66 4.76
C ARG A 174 -8.84 10.20 3.62
N TYR A 175 -8.35 8.97 3.72
CA TYR A 175 -7.52 8.35 2.69
C TYR A 175 -7.75 6.84 2.64
N ARG A 176 -7.41 6.23 1.51
CA ARG A 176 -7.36 4.78 1.34
C ARG A 176 -5.92 4.33 1.22
N VAL A 177 -5.60 3.17 1.78
CA VAL A 177 -4.25 2.59 1.65
C VAL A 177 -4.04 2.09 0.24
N TYR A 178 -5.06 1.40 -0.30
CA TYR A 178 -5.15 0.92 -1.69
C TYR A 178 -6.56 1.13 -2.22
N ASN A 179 -6.70 1.07 -3.52
CA ASN A 179 -8.02 1.08 -4.14
C ASN A 179 -8.84 -0.13 -3.69
N GLY A 180 -10.13 0.08 -3.46
CA GLY A 180 -11.03 -0.95 -2.94
C GLY A 180 -11.02 -1.12 -1.42
N MET A 181 -10.03 -0.54 -0.70
CA MET A 181 -10.01 -0.55 0.76
C MET A 181 -10.93 0.52 1.36
N PRO A 182 -11.44 0.32 2.58
CA PRO A 182 -12.18 1.33 3.31
C PRO A 182 -11.35 2.61 3.53
N GLU A 183 -12.04 3.73 3.63
CA GLU A 183 -11.40 5.00 3.98
C GLU A 183 -11.01 5.02 5.46
N ILE A 184 -9.81 5.49 5.72
CA ILE A 184 -9.28 5.72 7.05
C ILE A 184 -9.47 7.18 7.41
N GLY A 185 -10.25 7.43 8.44
CA GLY A 185 -10.44 8.74 9.05
C GLY A 185 -9.57 8.93 10.29
N THR A 186 -9.91 9.91 11.11
CA THR A 186 -9.29 10.10 12.43
C THR A 186 -9.72 9.00 13.38
N SER A 187 -8.78 8.47 14.13
CA SER A 187 -9.02 7.52 15.21
C SER A 187 -8.37 8.03 16.49
N ALA A 188 -9.10 7.99 17.59
CA ALA A 188 -8.59 8.36 18.90
C ALA A 188 -8.79 7.20 19.89
N VAL A 189 -7.76 6.83 20.61
CA VAL A 189 -7.78 5.77 21.62
C VAL A 189 -7.23 6.29 22.93
N ALA A 190 -8.04 6.24 23.98
CA ALA A 190 -7.63 6.55 25.35
C ALA A 190 -7.41 5.24 26.11
N ALA A 191 -6.31 5.15 26.85
CA ALA A 191 -5.96 4.01 27.66
C ALA A 191 -5.51 4.45 29.06
N LEU A 192 -6.16 3.93 30.09
CA LEU A 192 -5.76 4.08 31.48
C LEU A 192 -5.09 2.78 31.94
N ARG A 193 -3.86 2.89 32.42
CA ARG A 193 -3.11 1.78 32.99
C ARG A 193 -2.94 1.99 34.50
N TYR A 194 -3.26 0.97 35.26
CA TYR A 194 -3.00 0.91 36.68
C TYR A 194 -2.21 -0.35 37.02
N ASN A 195 -1.08 -0.20 37.72
CA ASN A 195 -0.23 -1.29 38.19
C ASN A 195 -0.47 -1.46 39.68
N PHE A 196 -0.86 -2.66 40.10
CA PHE A 196 -1.11 -3.00 41.48
C PHE A 196 0.16 -3.10 42.33
#